data_b41f900061b6a6408eee03843377e31a
#
_entry.id   b41f900061b6a6408eee03843377e31a
#
_cell.length_a   1.000
_cell.length_b   1.000
_cell.length_c   1.000
_cell.angle_alpha   90.00
_cell.angle_beta   90.00
_cell.angle_gamma   90.00
#
_symmetry.space_group_name_H-M   'P 1'
#
loop_
_entity.id
_entity.type
_entity.pdbx_description
1 polymer ?
#
loop_
_entity_poly.entity_id
_entity_poly.type
_entity_poly.pdbx_seq_one_letter_code
_entity_poly.pdbx_strand_id
1 'polypeptide(L)'
;MTTVIVDIDIKSLLVESLYNGVQAVLAMVSAVERSERFAEEFLRAKSNAFREGMATATDVVDAALNLSRAKLERVQCAYEFDLALARLLEASGMAEMFLQYMHSNTAQSVF
;
A
#
# COMPACT_ATOMS: atom_id res chain seq x y z
N MET A 1 24.20 15.96 -24.14
CA MET A 1 22.86 15.62 -24.57
C MET A 1 22.45 14.19 -24.19
N THR A 2 23.28 13.22 -24.40
CA THR A 2 23.02 11.82 -24.05
C THR A 2 22.81 11.59 -22.56
N THR A 3 23.54 12.30 -21.69
CA THR A 3 23.44 12.17 -20.23
C THR A 3 22.10 12.67 -19.68
N VAL A 4 21.55 13.74 -20.25
CA VAL A 4 20.27 14.33 -19.83
C VAL A 4 19.10 13.40 -20.22
N ILE A 5 19.16 12.80 -21.40
CA ILE A 5 18.16 11.83 -21.88
C ILE A 5 18.17 10.58 -21.01
N VAL A 6 19.34 10.07 -20.64
CA VAL A 6 19.51 8.91 -19.77
C VAL A 6 18.97 9.20 -18.37
N ASP A 7 19.21 10.39 -17.81
CA ASP A 7 18.70 10.81 -16.51
C ASP A 7 17.17 10.92 -16.49
N ILE A 8 16.58 11.45 -17.56
CA ILE A 8 15.11 11.53 -17.71
C ILE A 8 14.50 10.12 -17.79
N ASP A 9 15.12 9.20 -18.54
CA ASP A 9 14.68 7.82 -18.66
C ASP A 9 14.76 7.07 -17.32
N ILE A 10 15.84 7.27 -16.55
CA ILE A 10 16.01 6.66 -15.23
C ILE A 10 14.94 7.15 -14.27
N LYS A 11 14.62 8.45 -14.27
CA LYS A 11 13.55 9.02 -13.43
C LYS A 11 12.19 8.51 -13.83
N SER A 12 11.91 8.41 -15.12
CA SER A 12 10.68 7.87 -15.65
C SER A 12 10.50 6.41 -15.23
N LEU A 13 11.55 5.60 -15.31
CA LEU A 13 11.56 4.22 -14.86
C LEU A 13 11.35 4.11 -13.35
N LEU A 14 11.94 5.01 -12.56
CA LEU A 14 11.78 5.03 -11.11
C LEU A 14 10.32 5.34 -10.72
N VAL A 15 9.73 6.36 -11.34
CA VAL A 15 8.33 6.74 -11.09
C VAL A 15 7.38 5.60 -11.52
N GLU A 16 7.63 4.97 -12.66
CA GLU A 16 6.85 3.83 -13.12
C GLU A 16 6.96 2.64 -12.16
N SER A 17 8.17 2.33 -11.69
CA SER A 17 8.40 1.27 -10.71
C SER A 17 7.65 1.55 -9.39
N LEU A 18 7.69 2.78 -8.89
CA LEU A 18 6.96 3.18 -7.69
C LEU A 18 5.45 3.15 -7.88
N TYR A 19 4.97 3.55 -9.06
CA TYR A 19 3.56 3.45 -9.42
C TYR A 19 3.08 2.00 -9.41
N ASN A 20 3.84 1.11 -10.02
CA ASN A 20 3.55 -0.33 -10.01
C ASN A 20 3.55 -0.89 -8.58
N GLY A 21 4.45 -0.41 -7.72
CA GLY A 21 4.47 -0.75 -6.30
C GLY A 21 3.19 -0.32 -5.58
N VAL A 22 2.69 0.88 -5.85
CA VAL A 22 1.43 1.38 -5.30
C VAL A 22 0.25 0.51 -5.74
N GLN A 23 0.21 0.13 -7.02
CA GLN A 23 -0.85 -0.74 -7.55
C GLN A 23 -0.83 -2.13 -6.90
N ALA A 24 0.37 -2.69 -6.68
CA ALA A 24 0.51 -3.98 -6.00
C ALA A 24 0.01 -3.91 -4.56
N VAL A 25 0.36 -2.87 -3.81
CA VAL A 25 -0.10 -2.67 -2.43
C VAL A 25 -1.61 -2.43 -2.39
N LEU A 26 -2.18 -1.70 -3.35
CA LEU A 26 -3.61 -1.49 -3.45
C LEU A 26 -4.37 -2.82 -3.64
N ALA A 27 -3.83 -3.72 -4.47
CA ALA A 27 -4.38 -5.06 -4.65
C ALA A 27 -4.32 -5.86 -3.35
N MET A 28 -3.24 -5.75 -2.58
CA MET A 28 -3.09 -6.38 -1.26
C MET A 28 -4.11 -5.85 -0.25
N VAL A 29 -4.35 -4.54 -0.22
CA VAL A 29 -5.36 -3.91 0.65
C VAL A 29 -6.75 -4.48 0.35
N SER A 30 -7.12 -4.61 -0.92
CA SER A 30 -8.39 -5.20 -1.33
C SER A 30 -8.52 -6.66 -0.87
N ALA A 31 -7.45 -7.45 -0.99
CA ALA A 31 -7.43 -8.85 -0.55
C ALA A 31 -7.55 -8.95 0.98
N VAL A 32 -6.88 -8.08 1.72
CA VAL A 32 -6.93 -8.06 3.19
C VAL A 32 -8.32 -7.65 3.69
N GLU A 33 -8.98 -6.70 3.02
CA GLU A 33 -10.35 -6.32 3.37
C GLU A 33 -11.33 -7.47 3.20
N ARG A 34 -11.18 -8.26 2.14
CA ARG A 34 -11.99 -9.47 1.93
C ARG A 34 -11.71 -10.52 3.00
N SER A 35 -10.46 -10.69 3.37
CA SER A 35 -10.03 -11.61 4.41
C SER A 35 -10.62 -11.22 5.77
N GLU A 36 -10.66 -9.94 6.09
CA GLU A 36 -11.28 -9.42 7.31
C GLU A 36 -12.78 -9.71 7.34
N ARG A 37 -13.48 -9.46 6.25
CA ARG A 37 -14.92 -9.77 6.14
C ARG A 37 -15.20 -11.25 6.33
N PHE A 38 -14.37 -12.09 5.72
CA PHE A 38 -14.48 -13.55 5.90
C PHE A 38 -14.28 -13.93 7.36
N ALA A 39 -13.29 -13.35 8.03
CA ALA A 39 -13.02 -13.61 9.45
C ALA A 39 -14.17 -13.16 10.35
N GLU A 40 -14.81 -12.04 10.04
CA GLU A 40 -16.00 -11.55 10.76
C GLU A 40 -17.18 -12.51 10.61
N GLU A 41 -17.45 -12.97 9.40
CA GLU A 41 -18.52 -13.94 9.13
C GLU A 41 -18.24 -15.28 9.80
N PHE A 42 -16.99 -15.72 9.77
CA PHE A 42 -16.56 -16.96 10.43
C PHE A 42 -16.77 -16.89 11.94
N LEU A 43 -16.38 -15.78 12.56
CA LEU A 43 -16.62 -15.56 13.99
C LEU A 43 -18.11 -15.57 14.32
N ARG A 44 -18.92 -14.93 13.50
CA ARG A 44 -20.39 -14.93 13.69
C ARG A 44 -20.96 -16.34 13.62
N ALA A 45 -20.53 -17.12 12.62
CA ALA A 45 -20.97 -18.50 12.44
C ALA A 45 -20.55 -19.36 13.65
N LYS A 46 -19.32 -19.21 14.13
CA LYS A 46 -18.83 -19.97 15.31
C LYS A 46 -19.55 -19.56 16.59
N SER A 47 -19.85 -18.27 16.75
CA SER A 47 -20.60 -17.77 17.91
C SER A 47 -22.02 -18.35 17.92
N ASN A 48 -22.69 -18.40 16.77
CA ASN A 48 -24.01 -19.00 16.63
C ASN A 48 -23.97 -20.50 16.90
N ALA A 49 -22.99 -21.21 16.37
CA ALA A 49 -22.78 -22.63 16.60
C ALA A 49 -22.53 -22.93 18.09
N PHE A 50 -21.79 -22.06 18.78
CA PHE A 50 -21.57 -22.18 20.23
C PHE A 50 -22.88 -22.05 21.02
N ARG A 51 -23.73 -21.06 20.65
CA ARG A 51 -25.04 -20.89 21.28
C ARG A 51 -25.94 -22.11 21.11
N GLU A 52 -25.82 -22.80 19.99
CA GLU A 52 -26.57 -24.02 19.65
C GLU A 52 -25.93 -25.29 20.22
N GLY A 53 -24.78 -25.17 20.88
CA GLY A 53 -24.07 -26.31 21.44
C GLY A 53 -23.24 -27.11 20.44
N MET A 54 -23.06 -26.61 19.20
CA MET A 54 -22.35 -27.30 18.14
C MET A 54 -20.87 -26.96 18.05
N ALA A 55 -20.42 -25.91 18.73
CA ALA A 55 -19.02 -25.49 18.76
C ALA A 55 -18.58 -25.25 20.20
N THR A 56 -17.27 -25.35 20.45
CA THR A 56 -16.69 -25.11 21.76
C THR A 56 -16.35 -23.63 21.96
N ALA A 57 -16.19 -23.22 23.22
CA ALA A 57 -15.71 -21.85 23.54
C ALA A 57 -14.33 -21.59 22.94
N THR A 58 -13.47 -22.62 22.87
CA THR A 58 -12.13 -22.51 22.23
C THR A 58 -12.27 -22.17 20.75
N ASP A 59 -13.23 -22.76 20.04
CA ASP A 59 -13.49 -22.45 18.64
C ASP A 59 -13.85 -20.98 18.43
N VAL A 60 -14.66 -20.42 19.32
CA VAL A 60 -15.04 -18.99 19.29
C VAL A 60 -13.83 -18.10 19.56
N VAL A 61 -13.02 -18.45 20.55
CA VAL A 61 -11.79 -17.69 20.89
C VAL A 61 -10.80 -17.72 19.72
N ASP A 62 -10.61 -18.87 19.10
CA ASP A 62 -9.72 -18.99 17.94
C ASP A 62 -10.22 -18.14 16.77
N ALA A 63 -11.51 -18.13 16.51
CA ALA A 63 -12.12 -17.30 15.48
C ALA A 63 -11.96 -15.80 15.79
N ALA A 64 -12.10 -15.40 17.06
CA ALA A 64 -11.88 -14.02 17.50
C ALA A 64 -10.42 -13.59 17.34
N LEU A 65 -9.46 -14.49 17.63
CA LEU A 65 -8.04 -14.23 17.43
C LEU A 65 -7.72 -14.06 15.94
N ASN A 66 -8.29 -14.89 15.07
CA ASN A 66 -8.13 -14.78 13.63
C ASN A 66 -8.67 -13.45 13.10
N LEU A 67 -9.79 -12.99 13.62
CA LEU A 67 -10.34 -11.68 13.27
C LEU A 67 -9.40 -10.56 13.70
N SER A 68 -8.85 -10.63 14.91
CA SER A 68 -7.88 -9.65 15.41
C SER A 68 -6.64 -9.59 14.53
N ARG A 69 -6.13 -10.73 14.09
CA ARG A 69 -5.01 -10.80 13.15
C ARG A 69 -5.35 -10.16 11.80
N ALA A 70 -6.55 -10.45 11.27
CA ALA A 70 -7.00 -9.87 10.00
C ALA A 70 -7.10 -8.34 10.09
N LYS A 71 -7.59 -7.81 11.21
CA LYS A 71 -7.66 -6.37 11.46
C LYS A 71 -6.26 -5.74 11.54
N LEU A 72 -5.32 -6.41 12.19
CA LEU A 72 -3.94 -5.95 12.29
C LEU A 72 -3.28 -5.92 10.91
N GLU A 73 -3.46 -6.97 10.12
CA GLU A 73 -2.95 -7.03 8.74
C GLU A 73 -3.51 -5.91 7.89
N ARG A 74 -4.79 -5.59 8.05
CA ARG A 74 -5.41 -4.47 7.34
C ARG A 74 -4.76 -3.14 7.69
N VAL A 75 -4.49 -2.89 8.96
CA VAL A 75 -3.81 -1.67 9.41
C VAL A 75 -2.40 -1.59 8.85
N GLN A 76 -1.67 -2.70 8.87
CA GLN A 76 -0.32 -2.77 8.31
C GLN A 76 -0.31 -2.51 6.81
N CYS A 77 -1.26 -3.10 6.06
CA CYS A 77 -1.40 -2.86 4.62
C CYS A 77 -1.75 -1.41 4.31
N ALA A 78 -2.63 -0.80 5.09
CA ALA A 78 -2.97 0.62 4.93
C ALA A 78 -1.75 1.51 5.15
N TYR A 79 -0.94 1.20 6.16
CA TYR A 79 0.31 1.91 6.42
C TYR A 79 1.29 1.76 5.26
N GLU A 80 1.46 0.55 4.75
CA GLU A 80 2.33 0.28 3.60
C GLU A 80 1.86 1.02 2.34
N PHE A 81 0.54 1.08 2.13
CA PHE A 81 -0.04 1.84 1.02
C PHE A 81 0.27 3.33 1.14
N ASP A 82 0.05 3.91 2.32
CA ASP A 82 0.35 5.31 2.59
C ASP A 82 1.83 5.61 2.39
N LEU A 83 2.70 4.72 2.84
CA LEU A 83 4.15 4.86 2.69
C LEU A 83 4.57 4.77 1.21
N ALA A 84 4.01 3.82 0.46
CA ALA A 84 4.29 3.67 -0.97
C ALA A 84 3.81 4.88 -1.75
N LEU A 85 2.63 5.41 -1.43
CA LEU A 85 2.08 6.62 -2.04
C LEU A 85 2.96 7.84 -1.72
N ALA A 86 3.40 7.97 -0.47
CA ALA A 86 4.29 9.05 -0.07
C ALA A 86 5.62 9.00 -0.83
N ARG A 87 6.20 7.83 -1.01
CA ARG A 87 7.42 7.63 -1.80
C ARG A 87 7.21 8.00 -3.27
N LEU A 88 6.08 7.66 -3.84
CA LEU A 88 5.74 8.02 -5.21
C LEU A 88 5.62 9.53 -5.37
N LEU A 89 4.90 10.18 -4.45
CA LEU A 89 4.73 11.64 -4.46
C LEU A 89 6.07 12.35 -4.25
N GLU A 90 6.90 11.88 -3.34
CA GLU A 90 8.22 12.42 -3.09
C GLU A 90 9.12 12.32 -4.33
N ALA A 91 9.14 11.16 -4.97
CA ALA A 91 9.92 10.95 -6.20
C ALA A 91 9.43 11.84 -7.33
N SER A 92 8.11 11.99 -7.50
CA SER A 92 7.51 12.89 -8.50
C SER A 92 7.82 14.35 -8.21
N GLY A 93 7.69 14.76 -6.94
CA GLY A 93 8.01 16.12 -6.50
C GLY A 93 9.48 16.46 -6.65
N MET A 94 10.37 15.54 -6.29
CA MET A 94 11.81 15.72 -6.49
C MET A 94 12.17 15.80 -7.97
N ALA A 95 11.53 15.02 -8.82
CA ALA A 95 11.75 15.11 -10.26
C ALA A 95 11.32 16.46 -10.81
N GLU A 96 10.16 16.98 -10.40
CA GLU A 96 9.69 18.31 -10.79
C GLU A 96 10.62 19.42 -10.28
N MET A 97 11.01 19.35 -9.02
CA MET A 97 11.93 20.31 -8.42
C MET A 97 13.30 20.32 -9.15
N PHE A 98 13.77 19.15 -9.51
CA PHE A 98 15.03 19.02 -10.25
C PHE A 98 14.91 19.63 -11.64
N LEU A 99 13.81 19.41 -12.35
CA LEU A 99 13.54 20.02 -13.64
C LEU A 99 13.46 21.53 -13.55
N GLN A 100 12.77 22.06 -12.53
CA GLN A 100 12.71 23.50 -12.28
C GLN A 100 14.07 24.08 -11.97
N TYR A 101 14.88 23.41 -11.16
CA TYR A 101 16.23 23.83 -10.85
C TYR A 101 17.11 23.88 -12.10
N MET A 102 17.04 22.85 -12.93
CA MET A 102 17.78 22.79 -14.20
C MET A 102 17.36 23.92 -15.13
N HIS A 103 16.07 24.20 -15.22
CA HIS A 103 15.52 25.25 -16.06
C HIS A 103 15.97 26.64 -15.58
N SER A 104 15.94 26.88 -14.27
CA SER A 104 16.43 28.10 -13.64
C SER A 104 17.92 28.30 -13.87
N ASN A 105 18.70 27.23 -13.71
CA ASN A 105 20.15 27.28 -13.89
C ASN A 105 20.54 27.53 -15.35
N THR A 106 19.81 26.96 -16.30
CA THR A 106 20.01 27.20 -17.72
C THR A 106 19.67 28.64 -18.10
N ALA A 107 18.60 29.19 -17.52
CA ALA A 107 18.24 30.60 -17.74
C ALA A 107 19.31 31.56 -17.18
N GLN A 108 19.92 31.22 -16.05
CA GLN A 108 21.00 32.02 -15.45
C GLN A 108 22.31 31.95 -16.24
N SER A 109 22.58 30.80 -16.88
CA SER A 109 23.81 30.64 -17.66
C SER A 109 23.76 31.30 -19.04
N VAL A 110 22.57 31.70 -19.52
CA VAL A 110 22.39 32.43 -20.78
C VAL A 110 22.65 33.91 -20.59
N PHE A 111 22.55 34.42 -19.36
CA PHE A 111 22.83 35.78 -19.02
C PHE A 111 24.15 35.93 -18.27
#